data_74559f0c71c4c6ab45ebc0bbd8960195
#
_entry.id   74559f0c71c4c6ab45ebc0bbd8960195
#
_cell.length_a   1.000
_cell.length_b   1.000
_cell.length_c   1.000
_cell.angle_alpha   90.00
_cell.angle_beta   90.00
_cell.angle_gamma   90.00
#
_symmetry.space_group_name_H-M   'P 1'
#
loop_
_entity.id
_entity.type
_entity.pdbx_description
1 polymer ?
#
loop_
_entity_poly.entity_id
_entity_poly.type
_entity_poly.pdbx_seq_one_letter_code
_entity_poly.pdbx_strand_id
1 'polypeptide(L)'
;AARCNAAPPINIPMVGGAIALTYNLEGVDNLVLTPDVTAKIFNNEITNWNDPAIAEANPGATLPDAPIAQFHRSDGSGTTDNFTQWLKAAAPDAWPYEPGSDWAAKGGQGAKGSDGIASSVKSTPNSIGYVELSFVETQGLSAASVDNGGGAVAPNAETATAGLASAKVSPNADAGKGDLTMEIDYTVQDPSAYPVLLLTYEIACESGNAADTLALTKSFLTYSSSSEGQGILSGIGYVPLPAELNTQVSESVSTLS
;
A
#
# COMPACT_ATOMS: atom_id res chain seq x y z
N ALA A 1 19.86 -10.46 6.25
CA ALA A 1 21.30 -10.38 6.03
C ALA A 1 22.09 -11.47 6.78
N ALA A 2 21.74 -11.78 8.04
CA ALA A 2 22.48 -12.78 8.83
C ALA A 2 22.41 -14.24 8.31
N ARG A 3 21.53 -14.53 7.36
CA ARG A 3 21.38 -15.89 6.77
C ARG A 3 22.15 -16.06 5.46
N CYS A 4 22.53 -14.96 4.79
CA CYS A 4 23.21 -15.01 3.51
C CYS A 4 24.73 -14.85 3.72
N ASN A 5 25.45 -15.97 3.78
CA ASN A 5 26.89 -15.98 4.10
C ASN A 5 27.79 -15.94 2.86
N ALA A 6 27.28 -16.33 1.69
CA ALA A 6 28.08 -16.45 0.46
C ALA A 6 27.89 -15.28 -0.51
N ALA A 7 26.71 -14.66 -0.53
CA ALA A 7 26.38 -13.49 -1.31
C ALA A 7 25.36 -12.62 -0.56
N PRO A 8 25.20 -11.32 -0.91
CA PRO A 8 24.17 -10.47 -0.34
C PRO A 8 22.75 -11.01 -0.60
N PRO A 9 21.77 -10.65 0.24
CA PRO A 9 20.36 -10.90 -0.05
C PRO A 9 19.91 -10.06 -1.26
N ILE A 10 18.88 -10.54 -1.94
CA ILE A 10 18.16 -9.83 -2.98
C ILE A 10 16.68 -9.73 -2.62
N ASN A 11 16.06 -8.62 -2.96
CA ASN A 11 14.63 -8.39 -2.83
C ASN A 11 13.97 -8.72 -4.17
N ILE A 12 13.01 -9.62 -4.14
CA ILE A 12 12.28 -10.09 -5.31
C ILE A 12 10.82 -9.66 -5.13
N PRO A 13 10.34 -8.62 -5.84
CA PRO A 13 8.94 -8.19 -5.73
C PRO A 13 8.03 -9.31 -6.22
N MET A 14 6.97 -9.59 -5.48
CA MET A 14 6.12 -10.73 -5.77
C MET A 14 4.65 -10.36 -5.89
N VAL A 15 4.17 -9.44 -5.06
CA VAL A 15 2.77 -9.05 -5.00
C VAL A 15 2.66 -7.55 -4.76
N GLY A 16 1.85 -6.88 -5.58
CA GLY A 16 1.42 -5.52 -5.34
C GLY A 16 0.18 -5.46 -4.45
N GLY A 17 -0.03 -4.33 -3.79
CA GLY A 17 -1.23 -4.04 -3.02
C GLY A 17 -1.63 -2.57 -3.12
N ALA A 18 -2.93 -2.30 -3.17
CA ALA A 18 -3.47 -0.97 -2.92
C ALA A 18 -3.70 -0.80 -1.41
N ILE A 19 -3.28 0.32 -0.87
CA ILE A 19 -3.63 0.73 0.50
C ILE A 19 -4.86 1.61 0.40
N ALA A 20 -6.02 1.07 0.76
CA ALA A 20 -7.29 1.77 0.70
C ALA A 20 -7.52 2.61 1.97
N LEU A 21 -7.99 3.84 1.79
CA LEU A 21 -8.51 4.68 2.86
C LEU A 21 -9.94 4.23 3.16
N THR A 22 -10.09 3.30 4.10
CA THR A 22 -11.40 2.74 4.45
C THR A 22 -12.14 3.63 5.45
N TYR A 23 -13.45 3.78 5.27
CA TYR A 23 -14.27 4.64 6.12
C TYR A 23 -15.62 4.03 6.44
N ASN A 24 -16.26 4.56 7.47
CA ASN A 24 -17.61 4.19 7.89
C ASN A 24 -18.46 5.45 8.12
N LEU A 25 -19.07 5.95 7.03
CA LEU A 25 -19.95 7.13 7.04
C LEU A 25 -21.30 6.76 6.45
N GLU A 26 -22.37 6.94 7.24
CA GLU A 26 -23.72 6.69 6.77
C GLU A 26 -24.12 7.72 5.69
N GLY A 27 -24.62 7.23 4.56
CA GLY A 27 -25.11 8.07 3.46
C GLY A 27 -24.03 8.71 2.59
N VAL A 28 -22.76 8.32 2.75
CA VAL A 28 -21.63 8.80 1.92
C VAL A 28 -21.00 7.61 1.18
N ASP A 29 -21.36 7.41 -0.09
CA ASP A 29 -20.95 6.24 -0.86
C ASP A 29 -19.66 6.46 -1.69
N ASN A 30 -19.32 7.71 -2.01
CA ASN A 30 -18.22 8.06 -2.92
C ASN A 30 -17.36 9.18 -2.32
N LEU A 31 -16.73 8.92 -1.18
CA LEU A 31 -15.83 9.87 -0.54
C LEU A 31 -14.57 10.06 -1.39
N VAL A 32 -14.18 11.30 -1.61
CA VAL A 32 -12.90 11.68 -2.25
C VAL A 32 -12.02 12.38 -1.22
N LEU A 33 -10.76 11.96 -1.14
CA LEU A 33 -9.78 12.58 -0.27
C LEU A 33 -8.53 12.98 -1.08
N THR A 34 -8.02 14.17 -0.81
CA THR A 34 -6.70 14.60 -1.31
C THR A 34 -5.60 14.17 -0.33
N PRO A 35 -4.32 14.11 -0.75
CA PRO A 35 -3.21 13.84 0.16
C PRO A 35 -3.14 14.82 1.33
N ASP A 36 -3.35 16.11 1.08
CA ASP A 36 -3.33 17.17 2.10
C ASP A 36 -4.43 16.99 3.15
N VAL A 37 -5.67 16.73 2.71
CA VAL A 37 -6.80 16.45 3.61
C VAL A 37 -6.56 15.18 4.40
N THR A 38 -6.06 14.12 3.75
CA THR A 38 -5.74 12.86 4.43
C THR A 38 -4.67 13.06 5.49
N ALA A 39 -3.57 13.75 5.17
CA ALA A 39 -2.52 14.07 6.12
C ALA A 39 -3.07 14.83 7.35
N LYS A 40 -3.90 15.85 7.12
CA LYS A 40 -4.51 16.64 8.20
C LYS A 40 -5.50 15.85 9.06
N ILE A 41 -6.22 14.90 8.49
CA ILE A 41 -7.06 13.97 9.27
C ILE A 41 -6.16 13.09 10.16
N PHE A 42 -5.14 12.47 9.58
CA PHE A 42 -4.29 11.52 10.30
C PHE A 42 -3.29 12.16 11.26
N ASN A 43 -3.02 13.47 11.18
CA ASN A 43 -2.25 14.21 12.18
C ASN A 43 -3.14 14.99 13.17
N ASN A 44 -4.49 14.82 13.13
CA ASN A 44 -5.49 15.46 13.99
C ASN A 44 -5.62 16.99 13.83
N GLU A 45 -5.34 17.54 12.67
CA GLU A 45 -5.66 18.93 12.34
C GLU A 45 -7.13 19.05 11.87
N ILE A 46 -7.60 18.11 11.05
CA ILE A 46 -9.00 17.97 10.67
C ILE A 46 -9.62 16.88 11.55
N THR A 47 -10.59 17.25 12.37
CA THR A 47 -11.20 16.38 13.38
C THR A 47 -12.71 16.22 13.22
N ASN A 48 -13.32 16.85 12.22
CA ASN A 48 -14.76 16.75 11.94
C ASN A 48 -14.98 16.49 10.44
N TRP A 49 -15.97 15.64 10.13
CA TRP A 49 -16.28 15.27 8.75
C TRP A 49 -16.84 16.41 7.92
N ASN A 50 -17.52 17.41 8.51
CA ASN A 50 -18.04 18.59 7.80
C ASN A 50 -16.98 19.69 7.61
N ASP A 51 -15.71 19.40 7.82
CA ASP A 51 -14.62 20.36 7.57
C ASP A 51 -14.69 20.88 6.13
N PRO A 52 -14.55 22.21 5.91
CA PRO A 52 -14.58 22.82 4.57
C PRO A 52 -13.61 22.18 3.57
N ALA A 53 -12.44 21.72 4.01
CA ALA A 53 -11.46 21.09 3.13
C ALA A 53 -11.93 19.71 2.63
N ILE A 54 -12.66 18.95 3.44
CA ILE A 54 -13.31 17.71 2.99
C ILE A 54 -14.46 18.03 2.05
N ALA A 55 -15.29 19.03 2.37
CA ALA A 55 -16.43 19.43 1.56
C ALA A 55 -16.03 19.93 0.16
N GLU A 56 -14.91 20.62 0.04
CA GLU A 56 -14.36 21.11 -1.23
C GLU A 56 -14.04 19.95 -2.19
N ALA A 57 -13.47 18.87 -1.70
CA ALA A 57 -13.18 17.66 -2.48
C ALA A 57 -14.43 16.82 -2.79
N ASN A 58 -15.57 17.09 -2.12
CA ASN A 58 -16.80 16.32 -2.21
C ASN A 58 -18.04 17.18 -2.52
N PRO A 59 -18.06 17.88 -3.67
CA PRO A 59 -19.14 18.80 -4.00
C PRO A 59 -20.47 18.04 -4.11
N GLY A 60 -21.47 18.47 -3.33
CA GLY A 60 -22.80 17.87 -3.28
C GLY A 60 -22.97 16.70 -2.32
N ALA A 61 -21.91 16.25 -1.67
CA ALA A 61 -22.03 15.26 -0.59
C ALA A 61 -22.61 15.92 0.69
N THR A 62 -23.44 15.18 1.40
CA THR A 62 -23.93 15.60 2.72
C THR A 62 -23.02 14.99 3.78
N LEU A 63 -21.98 15.73 4.15
CA LEU A 63 -21.04 15.30 5.18
C LEU A 63 -21.63 15.52 6.58
N PRO A 64 -21.53 14.54 7.51
CA PRO A 64 -22.10 14.69 8.83
C PRO A 64 -21.32 15.69 9.69
N ASP A 65 -22.00 16.47 10.52
CA ASP A 65 -21.35 17.23 11.60
C ASP A 65 -21.03 16.27 12.76
N ALA A 66 -19.94 15.54 12.59
CA ALA A 66 -19.52 14.49 13.51
C ALA A 66 -18.00 14.41 13.63
N PRO A 67 -17.47 14.12 14.83
CA PRO A 67 -16.03 13.94 15.02
C PRO A 67 -15.53 12.71 14.25
N ILE A 68 -14.32 12.82 13.69
CA ILE A 68 -13.63 11.74 12.98
C ILE A 68 -12.98 10.80 14.00
N ALA A 69 -13.37 9.53 13.98
CA ALA A 69 -12.68 8.46 14.70
C ALA A 69 -11.59 7.85 13.80
N GLN A 70 -10.36 8.33 13.95
CA GLN A 70 -9.23 7.88 13.13
C GLN A 70 -8.55 6.66 13.75
N PHE A 71 -8.28 5.62 12.94
CA PHE A 71 -7.57 4.40 13.31
C PHE A 71 -6.24 4.26 12.55
N HIS A 72 -5.18 3.89 13.28
CA HIS A 72 -3.85 3.62 12.74
C HIS A 72 -3.29 2.30 13.29
N ARG A 73 -2.24 1.76 12.69
CA ARG A 73 -1.57 0.56 13.18
C ARG A 73 -0.85 0.83 14.51
N SER A 74 -0.99 -0.10 15.44
CA SER A 74 -0.28 -0.09 16.73
C SER A 74 0.94 -1.01 16.77
N ASP A 75 1.19 -1.72 15.69
CA ASP A 75 2.32 -2.63 15.45
C ASP A 75 3.16 -2.14 14.26
N GLY A 76 4.41 -2.55 14.17
CA GLY A 76 5.26 -2.29 13.01
C GLY A 76 4.63 -2.87 11.73
N SER A 77 4.48 -2.06 10.68
CA SER A 77 3.67 -2.40 9.51
C SER A 77 4.23 -1.82 8.22
N GLY A 78 4.41 -2.67 7.20
CA GLY A 78 4.71 -2.24 5.85
C GLY A 78 3.58 -1.39 5.23
N THR A 79 2.31 -1.62 5.61
CA THR A 79 1.18 -0.78 5.20
C THR A 79 1.33 0.64 5.75
N THR A 80 1.71 0.78 7.03
CA THR A 80 2.01 2.10 7.64
C THR A 80 3.18 2.77 6.95
N ASP A 81 4.26 2.04 6.70
CA ASP A 81 5.46 2.58 6.04
C ASP A 81 5.12 3.18 4.67
N ASN A 82 4.47 2.42 3.78
CA ASN A 82 4.09 2.90 2.45
C ASN A 82 3.02 4.01 2.51
N PHE A 83 2.05 3.93 3.43
CA PHE A 83 1.07 5.00 3.64
C PHE A 83 1.74 6.32 4.04
N THR A 84 2.70 6.27 4.96
CA THR A 84 3.41 7.47 5.42
C THR A 84 4.42 7.99 4.39
N GLN A 85 4.99 7.12 3.54
CA GLN A 85 5.78 7.53 2.38
C GLN A 85 4.94 8.32 1.38
N TRP A 86 3.72 7.83 1.06
CA TRP A 86 2.79 8.57 0.21
C TRP A 86 2.43 9.94 0.81
N LEU A 87 2.05 10.01 2.10
CA LEU A 87 1.74 11.28 2.75
C LEU A 87 2.92 12.26 2.70
N LYS A 88 4.14 11.76 2.96
CA LYS A 88 5.36 12.58 2.92
C LYS A 88 5.67 13.10 1.52
N ALA A 89 5.47 12.29 0.50
CA ALA A 89 5.75 12.65 -0.89
C ALA A 89 4.68 13.58 -1.47
N ALA A 90 3.39 13.31 -1.23
CA ALA A 90 2.28 14.01 -1.87
C ALA A 90 1.73 15.20 -1.05
N ALA A 91 1.99 15.24 0.27
CA ALA A 91 1.53 16.31 1.17
C ALA A 91 2.62 16.70 2.20
N PRO A 92 3.85 17.07 1.78
CA PRO A 92 4.98 17.27 2.69
C PRO A 92 4.75 18.38 3.73
N ASP A 93 3.96 19.38 3.42
CA ASP A 93 3.65 20.50 4.33
C ASP A 93 2.63 20.09 5.40
N ALA A 94 1.71 19.18 5.09
CA ALA A 94 0.69 18.70 6.02
C ALA A 94 1.15 17.46 6.80
N TRP A 95 2.19 16.73 6.33
CA TRP A 95 2.75 15.56 6.97
C TRP A 95 4.22 15.79 7.37
N PRO A 96 4.50 16.34 8.56
CA PRO A 96 5.85 16.70 8.97
C PRO A 96 6.71 15.51 9.45
N TYR A 97 6.14 14.32 9.56
CA TYR A 97 6.81 13.13 10.07
C TYR A 97 7.63 12.42 8.99
N GLU A 98 8.72 11.75 9.42
CA GLU A 98 9.44 10.85 8.53
C GLU A 98 8.66 9.54 8.35
N PRO A 99 8.67 8.93 7.15
CA PRO A 99 8.03 7.65 6.89
C PRO A 99 8.64 6.52 7.73
N GLY A 100 7.83 5.53 8.06
CA GLY A 100 8.30 4.36 8.78
C GLY A 100 7.20 3.34 9.11
N SER A 101 7.62 2.17 9.56
CA SER A 101 6.71 1.08 9.94
C SER A 101 5.93 1.36 11.23
N ASP A 102 6.44 2.23 12.09
CA ASP A 102 5.80 2.62 13.34
C ASP A 102 5.06 3.94 13.19
N TRP A 103 3.88 4.04 13.80
CA TRP A 103 3.07 5.25 13.74
C TRP A 103 3.71 6.42 14.49
N ALA A 104 3.97 7.52 13.81
CA ALA A 104 4.68 8.68 14.37
C ALA A 104 3.76 9.84 14.77
N ALA A 105 2.57 9.97 14.16
CA ALA A 105 1.67 11.08 14.42
C ALA A 105 0.95 10.94 15.77
N LYS A 106 0.51 12.07 16.33
CA LYS A 106 -0.20 12.11 17.61
C LYS A 106 -1.71 11.90 17.41
N GLY A 107 -2.33 11.27 18.39
CA GLY A 107 -3.79 11.05 18.42
C GLY A 107 -4.23 9.85 17.60
N GLY A 108 -5.54 9.76 17.37
CA GLY A 108 -6.15 8.55 16.81
C GLY A 108 -6.16 7.37 17.79
N GLN A 109 -6.59 6.23 17.28
CA GLN A 109 -6.67 4.98 18.04
C GLN A 109 -5.84 3.90 17.35
N GLY A 110 -4.95 3.26 18.11
CA GLY A 110 -4.13 2.16 17.60
C GLY A 110 -4.90 0.84 17.56
N ALA A 111 -4.85 0.13 16.43
CA ALA A 111 -5.34 -1.24 16.29
C ALA A 111 -4.26 -2.14 15.68
N LYS A 112 -4.19 -3.40 16.14
CA LYS A 112 -3.15 -4.34 15.71
C LYS A 112 -3.54 -5.04 14.42
N GLY A 113 -2.65 -5.00 13.43
CA GLY A 113 -2.84 -5.66 12.14
C GLY A 113 -3.90 -4.98 11.26
N SER A 114 -3.91 -5.27 9.98
CA SER A 114 -4.93 -4.77 9.03
C SER A 114 -6.33 -5.28 9.39
N ASP A 115 -6.46 -6.50 9.89
CA ASP A 115 -7.72 -7.04 10.39
C ASP A 115 -8.28 -6.24 11.57
N GLY A 116 -7.39 -5.83 12.50
CA GLY A 116 -7.77 -4.98 13.63
C GLY A 116 -8.25 -3.59 13.18
N ILE A 117 -7.58 -2.96 12.21
CA ILE A 117 -8.03 -1.69 11.61
C ILE A 117 -9.39 -1.85 10.92
N ALA A 118 -9.52 -2.85 10.04
CA ALA A 118 -10.75 -3.10 9.30
C ALA A 118 -11.95 -3.35 10.22
N SER A 119 -11.78 -4.17 11.27
CA SER A 119 -12.80 -4.43 12.28
C SER A 119 -13.18 -3.19 13.08
N SER A 120 -12.19 -2.35 13.44
CA SER A 120 -12.41 -1.09 14.17
C SER A 120 -13.21 -0.10 13.34
N VAL A 121 -12.85 0.10 12.08
CA VAL A 121 -13.60 0.98 11.16
C VAL A 121 -15.03 0.44 10.95
N LYS A 122 -15.18 -0.85 10.68
CA LYS A 122 -16.49 -1.47 10.48
C LYS A 122 -17.45 -1.26 11.65
N SER A 123 -16.95 -1.34 12.87
CA SER A 123 -17.77 -1.26 14.09
C SER A 123 -17.97 0.15 14.63
N THR A 124 -17.21 1.14 14.13
CA THR A 124 -17.22 2.51 14.65
C THR A 124 -17.81 3.47 13.62
N PRO A 125 -19.02 4.04 13.83
CA PRO A 125 -19.55 5.10 12.97
C PRO A 125 -18.60 6.32 12.91
N ASN A 126 -18.60 7.02 11.79
CA ASN A 126 -17.79 8.22 11.53
C ASN A 126 -16.29 7.97 11.66
N SER A 127 -15.83 6.80 11.28
CA SER A 127 -14.43 6.43 11.36
C SER A 127 -13.74 6.35 10.00
N ILE A 128 -12.41 6.40 10.06
CA ILE A 128 -11.49 6.22 8.94
C ILE A 128 -10.26 5.45 9.40
N GLY A 129 -9.69 4.66 8.50
CA GLY A 129 -8.43 3.95 8.68
C GLY A 129 -7.78 3.64 7.34
N TYR A 130 -6.65 2.94 7.35
CA TYR A 130 -5.97 2.48 6.13
C TYR A 130 -5.66 0.98 6.23
N VAL A 131 -5.99 0.25 5.17
CA VAL A 131 -5.78 -1.20 5.05
C VAL A 131 -5.49 -1.60 3.61
N GLU A 132 -4.95 -2.79 3.39
CA GLU A 132 -4.89 -3.35 2.04
C GLU A 132 -6.30 -3.60 1.48
N LEU A 133 -6.45 -3.40 0.18
CA LEU A 133 -7.72 -3.52 -0.55
C LEU A 133 -8.43 -4.86 -0.30
N SER A 134 -7.68 -5.96 -0.14
CA SER A 134 -8.22 -7.29 0.18
C SER A 134 -9.09 -7.32 1.45
N PHE A 135 -8.78 -6.49 2.45
CA PHE A 135 -9.60 -6.37 3.67
C PHE A 135 -10.90 -5.58 3.41
N VAL A 136 -10.85 -4.58 2.53
CA VAL A 136 -12.04 -3.83 2.11
C VAL A 136 -13.04 -4.78 1.44
N GLU A 137 -12.57 -5.55 0.46
CA GLU A 137 -13.40 -6.50 -0.28
C GLU A 137 -13.95 -7.62 0.61
N THR A 138 -13.08 -8.24 1.42
CA THR A 138 -13.45 -9.38 2.27
C THR A 138 -14.43 -8.99 3.38
N GLN A 139 -14.30 -7.79 3.95
CA GLN A 139 -15.14 -7.33 5.05
C GLN A 139 -16.31 -6.45 4.60
N GLY A 140 -16.40 -6.12 3.32
CA GLY A 140 -17.47 -5.28 2.76
C GLY A 140 -17.43 -3.85 3.31
N LEU A 141 -16.25 -3.25 3.32
CA LEU A 141 -16.03 -1.87 3.77
C LEU A 141 -16.14 -0.90 2.59
N SER A 142 -16.39 0.38 2.88
CA SER A 142 -16.24 1.46 1.91
C SER A 142 -14.78 1.93 1.85
N ALA A 143 -14.34 2.34 0.66
CA ALA A 143 -13.02 2.93 0.45
C ALA A 143 -13.15 4.27 -0.29
N ALA A 144 -12.40 5.27 0.15
CA ALA A 144 -12.37 6.56 -0.51
C ALA A 144 -11.54 6.51 -1.80
N SER A 145 -11.96 7.26 -2.80
CA SER A 145 -11.11 7.61 -3.92
C SER A 145 -10.06 8.63 -3.49
N VAL A 146 -8.88 8.56 -4.08
CA VAL A 146 -7.80 9.51 -3.83
C VAL A 146 -7.63 10.42 -5.05
N ASP A 147 -7.67 11.73 -4.83
CA ASP A 147 -7.32 12.72 -5.84
C ASP A 147 -5.90 13.26 -5.57
N ASN A 148 -4.94 12.74 -6.31
CA ASN A 148 -3.53 13.11 -6.22
C ASN A 148 -3.18 14.31 -7.15
N GLY A 149 -4.21 15.05 -7.61
CA GLY A 149 -4.08 16.19 -8.52
C GLY A 149 -4.39 15.89 -9.99
N GLY A 150 -4.64 14.63 -10.33
CA GLY A 150 -5.05 14.16 -11.68
C GLY A 150 -6.52 13.82 -11.80
N GLY A 151 -7.26 13.87 -10.70
CA GLY A 151 -8.64 13.44 -10.56
C GLY A 151 -8.78 12.30 -9.56
N ALA A 152 -10.01 12.06 -9.11
CA ALA A 152 -10.31 11.06 -8.09
C ALA A 152 -10.20 9.63 -8.65
N VAL A 153 -9.33 8.81 -8.08
CA VAL A 153 -9.08 7.41 -8.47
C VAL A 153 -9.49 6.48 -7.34
N ALA A 154 -10.41 5.56 -7.62
CA ALA A 154 -10.81 4.54 -6.66
C ALA A 154 -9.76 3.42 -6.55
N PRO A 155 -9.52 2.85 -5.35
CA PRO A 155 -8.65 1.69 -5.19
C PRO A 155 -9.32 0.45 -5.77
N ASN A 156 -8.69 -0.16 -6.76
CA ASN A 156 -9.03 -1.48 -7.31
C ASN A 156 -7.79 -2.09 -7.97
N ALA A 157 -7.86 -3.36 -8.38
CA ALA A 157 -6.73 -4.06 -8.96
C ALA A 157 -6.20 -3.40 -10.25
N GLU A 158 -7.08 -2.86 -11.09
CA GLU A 158 -6.71 -2.21 -12.36
C GLU A 158 -5.97 -0.90 -12.12
N THR A 159 -6.55 0.01 -11.31
CA THR A 159 -5.96 1.32 -11.03
C THR A 159 -4.66 1.19 -10.21
N ALA A 160 -4.57 0.20 -9.34
CA ALA A 160 -3.35 -0.09 -8.59
C ALA A 160 -2.25 -0.70 -9.48
N THR A 161 -2.61 -1.55 -10.46
CA THR A 161 -1.64 -2.05 -11.48
C THR A 161 -1.10 -0.89 -12.31
N ALA A 162 -1.96 0.04 -12.72
CA ALA A 162 -1.54 1.25 -13.44
C ALA A 162 -0.58 2.11 -12.59
N GLY A 163 -0.86 2.27 -11.31
CA GLY A 163 0.02 2.98 -10.36
C GLY A 163 1.38 2.31 -10.22
N LEU A 164 1.42 0.99 -10.07
CA LEU A 164 2.67 0.22 -9.99
C LEU A 164 3.50 0.25 -11.29
N ALA A 165 2.88 0.47 -12.44
CA ALA A 165 3.60 0.59 -13.70
C ALA A 165 4.53 1.81 -13.76
N SER A 166 4.32 2.81 -12.90
CA SER A 166 5.20 3.98 -12.77
C SER A 166 6.43 3.72 -11.89
N ALA A 167 6.42 2.64 -11.10
CA ALA A 167 7.52 2.28 -10.20
C ALA A 167 8.79 1.88 -10.98
N LYS A 168 9.96 2.21 -10.43
CA LYS A 168 11.26 1.95 -11.05
C LYS A 168 12.09 1.02 -10.20
N VAL A 169 12.86 0.14 -10.84
CA VAL A 169 13.84 -0.67 -10.14
C VAL A 169 14.98 0.23 -9.64
N SER A 170 15.20 0.24 -8.34
CA SER A 170 16.21 1.02 -7.63
C SER A 170 16.94 0.10 -6.64
N PRO A 171 17.88 -0.75 -7.09
CA PRO A 171 18.54 -1.73 -6.26
C PRO A 171 19.28 -1.10 -5.09
N ASN A 172 19.24 -1.74 -3.92
CA ASN A 172 20.04 -1.31 -2.79
C ASN A 172 21.54 -1.49 -3.07
N ALA A 173 22.36 -0.52 -2.67
CA ALA A 173 23.81 -0.51 -2.95
C ALA A 173 24.55 -1.73 -2.39
N ASP A 174 24.06 -2.31 -1.28
CA ASP A 174 24.65 -3.47 -0.61
C ASP A 174 23.95 -4.80 -0.94
N ALA A 175 23.00 -4.80 -1.87
CA ALA A 175 22.28 -5.99 -2.30
C ALA A 175 23.02 -6.78 -3.39
N GLY A 176 22.57 -8.00 -3.67
CA GLY A 176 23.06 -8.80 -4.79
C GLY A 176 22.65 -8.22 -6.15
N LYS A 177 23.25 -8.72 -7.22
CA LYS A 177 23.01 -8.21 -8.59
C LYS A 177 21.59 -8.45 -9.09
N GLY A 178 20.92 -9.47 -8.54
CA GLY A 178 19.52 -9.77 -8.84
C GLY A 178 18.51 -8.98 -8.01
N ASP A 179 18.94 -7.96 -7.23
CA ASP A 179 18.05 -7.16 -6.40
C ASP A 179 17.11 -6.31 -7.25
N LEU A 180 15.81 -6.43 -6.97
CA LEU A 180 14.75 -5.71 -7.66
C LEU A 180 13.95 -4.83 -6.69
N THR A 181 14.63 -4.19 -5.73
CA THR A 181 13.98 -3.17 -4.91
C THR A 181 13.41 -2.08 -5.80
N MET A 182 12.16 -1.68 -5.54
CA MET A 182 11.43 -0.71 -6.34
C MET A 182 11.31 0.62 -5.61
N GLU A 183 11.35 1.70 -6.36
CA GLU A 183 10.94 3.03 -5.94
C GLU A 183 9.57 3.33 -6.55
N ILE A 184 8.56 3.51 -5.68
CA ILE A 184 7.19 3.83 -6.09
C ILE A 184 7.05 5.35 -6.23
N ASP A 185 6.48 5.81 -7.34
CA ASP A 185 6.13 7.22 -7.51
C ASP A 185 4.79 7.53 -6.83
N TYR A 186 4.85 7.98 -5.59
CA TYR A 186 3.68 8.39 -4.81
C TYR A 186 3.08 9.73 -5.24
N THR A 187 3.70 10.45 -6.19
CA THR A 187 3.22 11.75 -6.69
C THR A 187 2.52 11.65 -8.05
N VAL A 188 2.31 10.43 -8.54
CA VAL A 188 1.65 10.20 -9.83
C VAL A 188 0.29 10.90 -9.90
N GLN A 189 0.03 11.62 -11.01
CA GLN A 189 -1.19 12.38 -11.26
C GLN A 189 -2.00 11.83 -12.45
N ASP A 190 -1.76 10.57 -12.81
CA ASP A 190 -2.51 9.88 -13.86
C ASP A 190 -3.92 9.54 -13.34
N PRO A 191 -5.01 9.96 -14.01
CA PRO A 191 -6.38 9.68 -13.57
C PRO A 191 -6.77 8.18 -13.63
N SER A 192 -5.92 7.33 -14.18
CA SER A 192 -6.09 5.88 -14.19
C SER A 192 -5.25 5.16 -13.12
N ALA A 193 -4.34 5.85 -12.43
CA ALA A 193 -3.37 5.27 -11.52
C ALA A 193 -3.68 5.59 -10.05
N TYR A 194 -3.97 4.56 -9.24
CA TYR A 194 -4.13 4.73 -7.79
C TYR A 194 -2.77 4.96 -7.13
N PRO A 195 -2.60 6.02 -6.31
CA PRO A 195 -1.26 6.41 -5.84
C PRO A 195 -0.79 5.71 -4.56
N VAL A 196 -1.69 5.15 -3.74
CA VAL A 196 -1.32 4.62 -2.41
C VAL A 196 -1.07 3.12 -2.51
N LEU A 197 0.17 2.75 -2.72
CA LEU A 197 0.58 1.40 -3.10
C LEU A 197 1.63 0.83 -2.15
N LEU A 198 1.73 -0.49 -2.15
CA LEU A 198 2.82 -1.23 -1.55
C LEU A 198 3.27 -2.38 -2.47
N LEU A 199 4.50 -2.84 -2.26
CA LEU A 199 5.02 -4.08 -2.84
C LEU A 199 5.47 -5.01 -1.73
N THR A 200 5.09 -6.27 -1.83
CA THR A 200 5.60 -7.34 -0.98
C THR A 200 6.76 -8.03 -1.68
N TYR A 201 7.84 -8.25 -0.95
CA TYR A 201 9.06 -8.86 -1.44
C TYR A 201 9.31 -10.20 -0.79
N GLU A 202 9.76 -11.17 -1.58
CA GLU A 202 10.47 -12.32 -1.08
C GLU A 202 11.97 -11.97 -1.00
N ILE A 203 12.61 -12.32 0.12
CA ILE A 203 14.03 -12.07 0.33
C ILE A 203 14.78 -13.39 0.24
N ALA A 204 15.64 -13.52 -0.77
CA ALA A 204 16.46 -14.70 -0.99
C ALA A 204 17.95 -14.36 -0.96
N CYS A 205 18.80 -15.34 -0.64
CA CYS A 205 20.22 -15.22 -0.87
C CYS A 205 20.52 -15.42 -2.37
N GLU A 206 21.28 -14.52 -2.99
CA GLU A 206 21.62 -14.66 -4.42
C GLU A 206 22.39 -15.95 -4.69
N SER A 207 23.28 -16.34 -3.76
CA SER A 207 23.99 -17.64 -3.81
C SER A 207 24.29 -18.20 -2.43
N GLY A 208 24.68 -19.49 -2.38
CA GLY A 208 24.97 -20.19 -1.14
C GLY A 208 23.73 -20.65 -0.41
N ASN A 209 22.63 -20.84 -1.11
CA ASN A 209 21.43 -21.48 -0.57
C ASN A 209 21.68 -22.96 -0.31
N ALA A 210 21.06 -23.51 0.71
CA ALA A 210 21.18 -24.94 1.02
C ALA A 210 20.58 -25.79 -0.11
N ALA A 211 21.32 -26.77 -0.60
CA ALA A 211 20.95 -27.56 -1.78
C ALA A 211 19.62 -28.32 -1.63
N ASP A 212 19.24 -28.68 -0.43
CA ASP A 212 17.98 -29.36 -0.10
C ASP A 212 16.75 -28.44 -0.17
N THR A 213 16.93 -27.13 0.03
CA THR A 213 15.84 -26.15 0.02
C THR A 213 15.82 -25.29 -1.25
N LEU A 214 16.94 -25.13 -1.94
CA LEU A 214 17.07 -24.29 -3.14
C LEU A 214 16.05 -24.66 -4.22
N ALA A 215 15.90 -25.95 -4.52
CA ALA A 215 14.98 -26.43 -5.54
C ALA A 215 13.52 -26.05 -5.21
N LEU A 216 13.12 -26.20 -3.94
CA LEU A 216 11.79 -25.85 -3.46
C LEU A 216 11.57 -24.32 -3.50
N THR A 217 12.55 -23.54 -3.04
CA THR A 217 12.52 -22.07 -3.08
C THR A 217 12.35 -21.56 -4.50
N LYS A 218 13.17 -22.07 -5.43
CA LYS A 218 13.04 -21.71 -6.87
C LYS A 218 11.68 -22.11 -7.44
N SER A 219 11.19 -23.30 -7.12
CA SER A 219 9.87 -23.77 -7.58
C SER A 219 8.74 -22.86 -7.08
N PHE A 220 8.77 -22.48 -5.79
CA PHE A 220 7.79 -21.58 -5.18
C PHE A 220 7.83 -20.20 -5.85
N LEU A 221 9.01 -19.57 -5.95
CA LEU A 221 9.16 -18.24 -6.55
C LEU A 221 8.79 -18.24 -8.03
N THR A 222 9.17 -19.31 -8.78
CA THR A 222 8.79 -19.45 -10.19
C THR A 222 7.28 -19.59 -10.37
N TYR A 223 6.61 -20.37 -9.52
CA TYR A 223 5.15 -20.49 -9.58
C TYR A 223 4.48 -19.17 -9.22
N SER A 224 4.89 -18.51 -8.13
CA SER A 224 4.30 -17.25 -7.67
C SER A 224 4.45 -16.12 -8.70
N SER A 225 5.55 -16.10 -9.46
CA SER A 225 5.77 -15.15 -10.56
C SER A 225 5.21 -15.61 -11.91
N SER A 226 4.67 -16.83 -12.02
CA SER A 226 4.07 -17.32 -13.26
C SER A 226 2.77 -16.60 -13.60
N SER A 227 2.34 -16.66 -14.87
CA SER A 227 1.05 -16.14 -15.31
C SER A 227 -0.13 -16.74 -14.52
N GLU A 228 -0.02 -18.00 -14.10
CA GLU A 228 -1.02 -18.69 -13.29
C GLU A 228 -1.06 -18.13 -11.87
N GLY A 229 0.10 -18.01 -11.19
CA GLY A 229 0.20 -17.44 -9.85
C GLY A 229 -0.24 -15.99 -9.79
N GLN A 230 0.23 -15.16 -10.72
CA GLN A 230 -0.15 -13.75 -10.82
C GLN A 230 -1.63 -13.55 -11.19
N GLY A 231 -2.19 -14.45 -12.02
CA GLY A 231 -3.59 -14.39 -12.44
C GLY A 231 -4.61 -14.58 -11.32
N ILE A 232 -4.21 -15.18 -10.18
CA ILE A 232 -5.10 -15.37 -9.02
C ILE A 232 -5.27 -14.07 -8.23
N LEU A 233 -4.27 -13.18 -8.23
CA LEU A 233 -4.15 -12.05 -7.30
C LEU A 233 -5.33 -11.08 -7.37
N SER A 234 -5.77 -10.69 -8.56
CA SER A 234 -6.88 -9.75 -8.72
C SER A 234 -8.20 -10.28 -8.15
N GLY A 235 -8.38 -11.61 -8.14
CA GLY A 235 -9.58 -12.25 -7.58
C GLY A 235 -9.62 -12.30 -6.05
N ILE A 236 -8.53 -11.92 -5.38
CA ILE A 236 -8.39 -11.93 -3.92
C ILE A 236 -7.96 -10.56 -3.36
N GLY A 237 -8.17 -9.48 -4.14
CA GLY A 237 -7.90 -8.11 -3.70
C GLY A 237 -6.43 -7.69 -3.69
N TYR A 238 -5.57 -8.42 -4.42
CA TYR A 238 -4.15 -8.07 -4.62
C TYR A 238 -3.87 -7.65 -6.05
N VAL A 239 -2.69 -7.11 -6.27
CA VAL A 239 -2.27 -6.50 -7.53
C VAL A 239 -1.18 -7.34 -8.17
N PRO A 240 -1.38 -7.87 -9.38
CA PRO A 240 -0.33 -8.57 -10.10
C PRO A 240 0.79 -7.61 -10.50
N LEU A 241 2.00 -8.14 -10.62
CA LEU A 241 3.15 -7.38 -11.11
C LEU A 241 2.93 -6.97 -12.57
N PRO A 242 3.35 -5.75 -12.96
CA PRO A 242 3.42 -5.37 -14.36
C PRO A 242 4.27 -6.38 -15.17
N ALA A 243 3.90 -6.66 -16.41
CA ALA A 243 4.50 -7.73 -17.21
C ALA A 243 6.02 -7.59 -17.39
N GLU A 244 6.51 -6.35 -17.52
CA GLU A 244 7.95 -6.08 -17.64
C GLU A 244 8.70 -6.41 -16.35
N LEU A 245 8.16 -5.99 -15.19
CA LEU A 245 8.71 -6.32 -13.89
C LEU A 245 8.68 -7.83 -13.63
N ASN A 246 7.60 -8.50 -14.00
CA ASN A 246 7.47 -9.94 -13.83
C ASN A 246 8.50 -10.73 -14.64
N THR A 247 8.91 -10.22 -15.82
CA THR A 247 10.01 -10.79 -16.61
C THR A 247 11.33 -10.68 -15.84
N GLN A 248 11.64 -9.51 -15.27
CA GLN A 248 12.85 -9.29 -14.47
C GLN A 248 12.87 -10.19 -13.20
N VAL A 249 11.71 -10.37 -12.56
CA VAL A 249 11.56 -11.31 -11.43
C VAL A 249 11.92 -12.74 -11.85
N SER A 250 11.39 -13.20 -12.97
CA SER A 250 11.69 -14.55 -13.49
C SER A 250 13.19 -14.74 -13.78
N GLU A 251 13.83 -13.71 -14.35
CA GLU A 251 15.28 -13.71 -14.58
C GLU A 251 16.04 -13.77 -13.26
N SER A 252 15.72 -12.92 -12.28
CA SER A 252 16.34 -12.91 -10.96
C SER A 252 16.20 -14.25 -10.25
N VAL A 253 15.01 -14.86 -10.23
CA VAL A 253 14.78 -16.18 -9.64
C VAL A 253 15.63 -17.26 -10.31
N SER A 254 15.83 -17.17 -11.62
CA SER A 254 16.64 -18.16 -12.37
C SER A 254 18.10 -18.22 -11.91
N THR A 255 18.66 -17.09 -11.47
CA THR A 255 20.07 -16.93 -11.06
C THR A 255 20.36 -17.46 -9.64
N LEU A 256 19.35 -17.68 -8.80
CA LEU A 256 19.56 -18.18 -7.44
C LEU A 256 20.37 -19.50 -7.43
N SER A 257 21.37 -19.60 -6.56
CA SER A 257 22.28 -20.74 -6.50
C SER A 257 22.71 -21.10 -5.08
#